data_46b588b56603e6e00933704278bd8603
#
_entry.id   46b588b56603e6e00933704278bd8603
#
_cell.length_a   1.000
_cell.length_b   1.000
_cell.length_c   1.000
_cell.angle_alpha   90.00
_cell.angle_beta   90.00
_cell.angle_gamma   90.00
#
_symmetry.space_group_name_H-M   'P 1'
#
loop_
_entity.id
_entity.type
_entity.pdbx_description
1 polymer ?
#
loop_
_entity_poly.entity_id
_entity_poly.type
_entity_poly.pdbx_seq_one_letter_code
_entity_poly.pdbx_strand_id
1 'polypeptide(L)'
;MAVAKRAQGAQSKLTMAFETDFGVTPSTGGVVMPIISSSLKASQNLNDSNVIRGTRNPAAPSRGNIDASGSITPPVDVIGFGYWLKLAFGAPTSTAGAGSAHKHVFKIGPDMPSATFEQGYKDISTYQQFSGVRMNKMALNFGGDSELTATIDVMGCKETMAAVPFDTAPTQIAFTPFENLEATIKEGGVTVANILSLSLNIDFGLDGDSYAIGNKGFRTYIDTGIVGVSGTLKAFFQNMDLLNKAVNGTESSLELTLTKGDNSLVIKLPELIYERNSPGIDGPKGVNIEMPFKAYYGDDSEQSAVLFELTNTQASY
;
A
#
# COMPACT_ATOMS: atom_id res chain seq x y z
N MET A 1 12.65 -39.91 -17.63
CA MET A 1 13.30 -38.71 -17.10
C MET A 1 12.37 -38.10 -16.07
N ALA A 2 12.83 -37.81 -14.85
CA ALA A 2 12.04 -37.06 -13.89
C ALA A 2 11.81 -35.66 -14.45
N VAL A 3 10.56 -35.20 -14.50
CA VAL A 3 10.25 -33.81 -14.90
C VAL A 3 10.87 -32.88 -13.88
N ALA A 4 11.71 -31.95 -14.31
CA ALA A 4 12.30 -30.96 -13.42
C ALA A 4 11.17 -30.16 -12.73
N LYS A 5 11.23 -30.06 -11.40
CA LYS A 5 10.30 -29.23 -10.63
C LYS A 5 10.48 -27.77 -11.04
N ARG A 6 9.38 -27.04 -11.21
CA ARG A 6 9.33 -25.61 -11.48
C ARG A 6 8.46 -24.91 -10.47
N ALA A 7 8.77 -23.67 -10.15
CA ALA A 7 7.95 -22.86 -9.26
C ALA A 7 6.53 -22.66 -9.83
N GLN A 8 5.54 -22.75 -8.97
CA GLN A 8 4.13 -22.50 -9.30
C GLN A 8 3.59 -21.39 -8.40
N GLY A 9 2.89 -20.42 -9.00
CA GLY A 9 2.32 -19.29 -8.27
C GLY A 9 1.40 -19.72 -7.11
N ALA A 10 0.56 -20.75 -7.33
CA ALA A 10 -0.34 -21.26 -6.30
C ALA A 10 0.37 -21.90 -5.09
N GLN A 11 1.63 -22.27 -5.23
CA GLN A 11 2.47 -22.82 -4.15
C GLN A 11 3.40 -21.79 -3.52
N SER A 12 3.43 -20.57 -4.10
CA SER A 12 4.23 -19.47 -3.59
C SER A 12 3.54 -18.78 -2.42
N LYS A 13 4.31 -18.16 -1.55
CA LYS A 13 3.80 -17.37 -0.44
C LYS A 13 4.62 -16.08 -0.29
N LEU A 14 3.97 -15.03 0.20
CA LEU A 14 4.63 -13.84 0.69
C LEU A 14 4.66 -13.87 2.21
N THR A 15 5.85 -13.80 2.80
CA THR A 15 6.03 -13.65 4.24
C THR A 15 6.60 -12.27 4.52
N MET A 16 6.04 -11.56 5.49
CA MET A 16 6.49 -10.24 5.91
C MET A 16 6.87 -10.27 7.38
N ALA A 17 8.01 -9.65 7.75
CA ALA A 17 8.39 -9.41 9.13
C ALA A 17 8.91 -7.99 9.29
N PHE A 18 8.49 -7.28 10.35
CA PHE A 18 9.01 -5.94 10.65
C PHE A 18 10.45 -6.03 11.14
N GLU A 19 11.28 -5.13 10.66
CA GLU A 19 12.68 -5.03 11.05
C GLU A 19 12.83 -4.20 12.33
N THR A 20 13.70 -4.64 13.23
CA THR A 20 14.10 -3.84 14.39
C THR A 20 15.17 -2.81 13.98
N ASP A 21 16.12 -3.26 13.19
CA ASP A 21 17.16 -2.41 12.59
C ASP A 21 16.94 -2.39 11.07
N PHE A 22 16.93 -1.21 10.46
CA PHE A 22 16.68 -1.01 9.05
C PHE A 22 17.56 -1.89 8.16
N GLY A 23 16.97 -2.66 7.27
CA GLY A 23 17.66 -3.51 6.31
C GLY A 23 18.25 -4.80 6.89
N VAL A 24 17.97 -5.10 8.17
CA VAL A 24 18.41 -6.34 8.83
C VAL A 24 17.24 -7.34 8.89
N THR A 25 17.36 -8.42 8.13
CA THR A 25 16.34 -9.48 8.09
C THR A 25 16.18 -10.15 9.45
N PRO A 26 14.98 -10.15 10.06
CA PRO A 26 14.72 -10.89 11.29
C PRO A 26 14.79 -12.41 11.06
N SER A 27 15.06 -13.17 12.13
CA SER A 27 15.03 -14.65 12.08
C SER A 27 13.69 -15.24 12.51
N THR A 28 12.76 -14.42 12.99
CA THR A 28 11.43 -14.80 13.51
C THR A 28 10.43 -13.66 13.32
N GLY A 29 9.17 -13.89 13.68
CA GLY A 29 8.12 -12.86 13.60
C GLY A 29 7.53 -12.70 12.20
N GLY A 30 7.80 -13.65 11.31
CA GLY A 30 7.20 -13.70 9.99
C GLY A 30 5.70 -13.92 10.03
N VAL A 31 4.95 -13.19 9.22
CA VAL A 31 3.52 -13.35 8.99
C VAL A 31 3.29 -13.66 7.52
N VAL A 32 2.54 -14.71 7.23
CA VAL A 32 2.17 -15.06 5.85
C VAL A 32 1.02 -14.16 5.40
N MET A 33 1.30 -13.31 4.43
CA MET A 33 0.37 -12.31 3.93
C MET A 33 -0.49 -12.87 2.79
N PRO A 34 -1.82 -12.72 2.86
CA PRO A 34 -2.69 -12.96 1.72
C PRO A 34 -2.36 -11.95 0.60
N ILE A 35 -2.12 -12.45 -0.60
CA ILE A 35 -1.89 -11.60 -1.79
C ILE A 35 -2.55 -12.24 -3.01
N ILE A 36 -2.97 -11.39 -3.95
CA ILE A 36 -3.42 -11.80 -5.28
C ILE A 36 -2.23 -11.86 -6.24
N SER A 37 -1.35 -10.87 -6.18
CA SER A 37 -0.16 -10.81 -7.02
C SER A 37 0.97 -10.02 -6.36
N SER A 38 2.21 -10.29 -6.80
CA SER A 38 3.40 -9.52 -6.45
C SER A 38 4.30 -9.40 -7.67
N SER A 39 4.73 -8.19 -7.97
CA SER A 39 5.77 -7.89 -8.97
C SER A 39 7.10 -7.47 -8.32
N LEU A 40 7.21 -7.59 -6.99
CA LEU A 40 8.43 -7.24 -6.25
C LEU A 40 9.61 -8.06 -6.76
N LYS A 41 10.64 -7.38 -7.22
CA LYS A 41 11.86 -7.97 -7.78
C LYS A 41 13.02 -7.02 -7.66
N ALA A 42 14.24 -7.55 -7.78
CA ALA A 42 15.43 -6.73 -8.00
C ALA A 42 15.80 -6.71 -9.49
N SER A 43 16.24 -5.57 -9.96
CA SER A 43 16.73 -5.37 -11.33
C SER A 43 18.05 -4.60 -11.32
N GLN A 44 18.89 -4.87 -12.29
CA GLN A 44 20.20 -4.23 -12.44
C GLN A 44 20.47 -3.97 -13.94
N ASN A 45 20.78 -2.74 -14.27
CA ASN A 45 21.12 -2.37 -15.64
C ASN A 45 22.56 -2.76 -15.97
N LEU A 46 22.80 -3.04 -17.25
CA LEU A 46 24.11 -3.11 -17.86
C LEU A 46 24.36 -1.83 -18.65
N ASN A 47 25.47 -1.14 -18.35
CA ASN A 47 25.87 0.09 -19.02
C ASN A 47 26.88 -0.24 -20.11
N ASP A 48 26.58 0.13 -21.34
CA ASP A 48 27.47 -0.07 -22.49
C ASP A 48 28.76 0.72 -22.33
N SER A 49 29.85 0.17 -22.85
CA SER A 49 31.14 0.81 -22.81
C SER A 49 31.50 1.37 -24.18
N ASN A 50 31.71 2.69 -24.27
CA ASN A 50 32.12 3.40 -25.49
C ASN A 50 33.65 3.51 -25.63
N VAL A 51 34.42 2.60 -25.02
CA VAL A 51 35.89 2.61 -25.07
C VAL A 51 36.37 2.28 -26.47
N ILE A 52 37.22 3.15 -27.04
CA ILE A 52 37.85 2.96 -28.35
C ILE A 52 39.08 2.02 -28.21
N ARG A 53 39.02 0.85 -28.88
CA ARG A 53 40.07 -0.19 -28.81
C ARG A 53 40.63 -0.59 -30.17
N GLY A 54 40.47 0.25 -31.19
CA GLY A 54 40.91 -0.07 -32.55
C GLY A 54 40.13 -1.20 -33.23
N THR A 55 38.96 -1.55 -32.73
CA THR A 55 38.02 -2.55 -33.30
C THR A 55 36.60 -2.04 -33.24
N ARG A 56 35.73 -2.52 -34.11
CA ARG A 56 34.29 -2.22 -34.10
C ARG A 56 33.50 -3.10 -33.13
N ASN A 57 34.14 -4.05 -32.46
CA ASN A 57 33.47 -4.90 -31.47
C ASN A 57 33.27 -4.12 -30.16
N PRO A 58 32.09 -4.24 -29.52
CA PRO A 58 31.82 -3.58 -28.25
C PRO A 58 32.73 -4.10 -27.13
N ALA A 59 33.02 -3.27 -26.16
CA ALA A 59 33.68 -3.68 -24.92
C ALA A 59 32.66 -4.31 -23.93
N ALA A 60 33.16 -4.99 -22.91
CA ALA A 60 32.29 -5.56 -21.87
C ALA A 60 31.53 -4.44 -21.16
N PRO A 61 30.18 -4.62 -20.94
CA PRO A 61 29.39 -3.65 -20.21
C PRO A 61 29.75 -3.67 -18.72
N SER A 62 29.52 -2.56 -18.04
CA SER A 62 29.60 -2.43 -16.59
C SER A 62 28.22 -2.59 -15.94
N ARG A 63 28.18 -3.02 -14.68
CA ARG A 63 26.95 -3.15 -13.92
C ARG A 63 26.57 -1.80 -13.29
N GLY A 64 25.30 -1.42 -13.36
CA GLY A 64 24.73 -0.28 -12.67
C GLY A 64 24.29 -0.61 -11.23
N ASN A 65 23.50 0.27 -10.65
CA ASN A 65 22.86 0.05 -9.34
C ASN A 65 21.75 -1.01 -9.42
N ILE A 66 21.45 -1.61 -8.27
CA ILE A 66 20.39 -2.61 -8.12
C ILE A 66 19.16 -1.90 -7.55
N ASP A 67 18.05 -1.95 -8.28
CA ASP A 67 16.75 -1.47 -7.83
C ASP A 67 15.89 -2.65 -7.36
N ALA A 68 15.53 -2.66 -6.08
CA ALA A 68 14.59 -3.61 -5.51
C ALA A 68 13.25 -2.88 -5.29
N SER A 69 12.28 -3.12 -6.15
CA SER A 69 10.98 -2.44 -6.10
C SER A 69 9.90 -3.29 -6.77
N GLY A 70 8.66 -2.92 -6.56
CA GLY A 70 7.52 -3.55 -7.21
C GLY A 70 6.20 -3.22 -6.56
N SER A 71 5.14 -3.77 -7.13
CA SER A 71 3.76 -3.60 -6.69
C SER A 71 3.23 -4.93 -6.16
N ILE A 72 2.52 -4.88 -5.06
CA ILE A 72 1.84 -6.02 -4.42
C ILE A 72 0.36 -5.68 -4.34
N THR A 73 -0.48 -6.65 -4.67
CA THR A 73 -1.94 -6.50 -4.60
C THR A 73 -2.50 -7.41 -3.52
N PRO A 74 -2.62 -6.93 -2.27
CA PRO A 74 -3.33 -7.66 -1.23
C PRO A 74 -4.85 -7.41 -1.31
N PRO A 75 -5.68 -8.35 -0.88
CA PRO A 75 -7.07 -8.08 -0.54
C PRO A 75 -7.15 -7.18 0.71
N VAL A 76 -8.20 -6.38 0.82
CA VAL A 76 -8.50 -5.62 2.04
C VAL A 76 -9.29 -6.53 2.98
N ASP A 77 -8.61 -7.11 3.94
CA ASP A 77 -9.16 -8.08 4.88
C ASP A 77 -9.09 -7.61 6.34
N VAL A 78 -9.81 -8.31 7.19
CA VAL A 78 -10.02 -7.94 8.61
C VAL A 78 -8.73 -7.94 9.43
N ILE A 79 -7.78 -8.85 9.16
CA ILE A 79 -6.55 -8.99 9.95
C ILE A 79 -5.32 -8.58 9.14
N GLY A 80 -5.11 -9.16 7.96
CA GLY A 80 -3.90 -8.96 7.16
C GLY A 80 -3.70 -7.51 6.77
N PHE A 81 -4.78 -6.78 6.48
CA PHE A 81 -4.68 -5.37 6.09
C PHE A 81 -4.08 -4.48 7.18
N GLY A 82 -4.25 -4.83 8.47
CA GLY A 82 -3.60 -4.11 9.57
C GLY A 82 -2.06 -4.15 9.54
N TYR A 83 -1.46 -5.22 9.04
CA TYR A 83 0.00 -5.28 8.84
C TYR A 83 0.46 -4.33 7.73
N TRP A 84 -0.33 -4.19 6.65
CA TRP A 84 -0.06 -3.22 5.60
C TRP A 84 -0.21 -1.78 6.10
N LEU A 85 -1.23 -1.51 6.92
CA LEU A 85 -1.41 -0.22 7.58
C LEU A 85 -0.26 0.10 8.53
N LYS A 86 0.23 -0.89 9.30
CA LYS A 86 1.42 -0.71 10.13
C LYS A 86 2.66 -0.40 9.31
N LEU A 87 2.86 -1.04 8.16
CA LEU A 87 3.98 -0.73 7.26
C LEU A 87 3.90 0.70 6.71
N ALA A 88 2.68 1.19 6.47
CA ALA A 88 2.42 2.53 5.94
C ALA A 88 2.59 3.64 6.99
N PHE A 89 2.02 3.44 8.19
CA PHE A 89 1.81 4.51 9.17
C PHE A 89 2.56 4.30 10.49
N GLY A 90 3.21 3.15 10.66
CA GLY A 90 3.82 2.77 11.94
C GLY A 90 2.86 2.04 12.87
N ALA A 91 3.29 1.83 14.11
CA ALA A 91 2.49 1.14 15.11
C ALA A 91 1.20 1.91 15.44
N PRO A 92 0.02 1.25 15.44
CA PRO A 92 -1.22 1.92 15.75
C PRO A 92 -1.36 2.23 17.24
N THR A 93 -2.21 3.21 17.56
CA THR A 93 -2.78 3.31 18.92
C THR A 93 -3.90 2.29 19.04
N SER A 94 -3.68 1.28 19.89
CA SER A 94 -4.62 0.19 20.07
C SER A 94 -5.38 0.33 21.38
N THR A 95 -6.71 0.19 21.34
CA THR A 95 -7.59 0.22 22.53
C THR A 95 -8.49 -1.00 22.55
N ALA A 96 -8.64 -1.63 23.72
CA ALA A 96 -9.58 -2.73 23.89
C ALA A 96 -11.02 -2.21 23.74
N GLY A 97 -11.83 -2.93 22.97
CA GLY A 97 -13.25 -2.70 22.78
C GLY A 97 -14.11 -3.66 23.61
N ALA A 98 -15.34 -3.87 23.20
CA ALA A 98 -16.23 -4.84 23.84
C ALA A 98 -15.85 -6.28 23.43
N GLY A 99 -15.89 -7.20 24.39
CA GLY A 99 -15.54 -8.61 24.16
C GLY A 99 -14.06 -8.80 23.78
N SER A 100 -13.80 -9.45 22.66
CA SER A 100 -12.45 -9.66 22.11
C SER A 100 -12.04 -8.64 21.05
N ALA A 101 -12.85 -7.60 20.83
CA ALA A 101 -12.55 -6.59 19.81
C ALA A 101 -11.47 -5.61 20.30
N HIS A 102 -10.61 -5.21 19.38
CA HIS A 102 -9.61 -4.16 19.56
C HIS A 102 -9.73 -3.14 18.43
N LYS A 103 -9.70 -1.86 18.78
CA LYS A 103 -9.67 -0.75 17.82
C LYS A 103 -8.23 -0.27 17.64
N HIS A 104 -7.76 -0.27 16.43
CA HIS A 104 -6.43 0.16 16.02
C HIS A 104 -6.54 1.42 15.17
N VAL A 105 -5.92 2.51 15.61
CA VAL A 105 -5.91 3.79 14.90
C VAL A 105 -4.52 4.00 14.32
N PHE A 106 -4.46 4.06 12.98
CA PHE A 106 -3.25 4.33 12.22
C PHE A 106 -3.32 5.75 11.66
N LYS A 107 -2.28 6.55 11.88
CA LYS A 107 -2.16 7.95 11.43
C LYS A 107 -0.79 8.16 10.80
N ILE A 108 -0.65 9.20 9.99
CA ILE A 108 0.66 9.65 9.51
C ILE A 108 1.50 10.03 10.71
N GLY A 109 2.60 9.29 10.94
CA GLY A 109 3.56 9.52 12.03
C GLY A 109 4.86 10.12 11.51
N PRO A 110 5.79 10.46 12.43
CA PRO A 110 7.10 11.00 12.06
C PRO A 110 7.99 9.96 11.40
N ASP A 111 7.80 8.68 11.72
CA ASP A 111 8.65 7.58 11.26
C ASP A 111 7.82 6.53 10.53
N MET A 112 8.40 5.97 9.48
CA MET A 112 7.86 4.83 8.76
C MET A 112 8.72 3.60 9.03
N PRO A 113 8.13 2.47 9.49
CA PRO A 113 8.87 1.24 9.71
C PRO A 113 9.37 0.64 8.39
N SER A 114 10.35 -0.26 8.50
CA SER A 114 10.74 -1.14 7.42
C SER A 114 10.39 -2.59 7.74
N ALA A 115 10.31 -3.40 6.70
CA ALA A 115 10.07 -4.83 6.82
C ALA A 115 10.94 -5.62 5.84
N THR A 116 11.21 -6.88 6.20
CA THR A 116 11.72 -7.86 5.26
C THR A 116 10.54 -8.59 4.62
N PHE A 117 10.55 -8.69 3.29
CA PHE A 117 9.62 -9.50 2.52
C PHE A 117 10.32 -10.72 1.95
N GLU A 118 9.69 -11.88 2.04
CA GLU A 118 10.16 -13.12 1.44
C GLU A 118 9.11 -13.68 0.49
N GLN A 119 9.49 -13.83 -0.77
CA GLN A 119 8.74 -14.60 -1.75
C GLN A 119 9.28 -16.04 -1.75
N GLY A 120 8.53 -16.96 -1.14
CA GLY A 120 8.91 -18.36 -0.98
C GLY A 120 8.36 -19.21 -2.11
N TYR A 121 9.25 -19.89 -2.86
CA TYR A 121 8.95 -20.88 -3.90
C TYR A 121 9.23 -22.28 -3.36
N LYS A 122 8.27 -22.85 -2.61
CA LYS A 122 8.44 -24.12 -1.91
C LYS A 122 8.79 -25.30 -2.84
N ASP A 123 8.25 -25.30 -4.07
CA ASP A 123 8.42 -26.36 -5.06
C ASP A 123 9.88 -26.59 -5.43
N ILE A 124 10.68 -25.54 -5.39
CA ILE A 124 12.09 -25.52 -5.77
C ILE A 124 13.01 -25.14 -4.61
N SER A 125 12.48 -25.05 -3.38
CA SER A 125 13.23 -24.67 -2.15
C SER A 125 14.06 -23.40 -2.33
N THR A 126 13.44 -22.37 -2.90
CA THR A 126 14.08 -21.08 -3.16
C THR A 126 13.27 -19.98 -2.50
N TYR A 127 13.97 -19.07 -1.83
CA TYR A 127 13.38 -17.97 -1.07
C TYR A 127 14.08 -16.67 -1.48
N GLN A 128 13.31 -15.75 -2.01
CA GLN A 128 13.76 -14.44 -2.44
C GLN A 128 13.43 -13.43 -1.34
N GLN A 129 14.44 -12.97 -0.63
CA GLN A 129 14.30 -12.10 0.54
C GLN A 129 14.69 -10.67 0.19
N PHE A 130 13.79 -9.72 0.47
CA PHE A 130 14.00 -8.29 0.27
C PHE A 130 14.02 -7.63 1.64
N SER A 131 15.12 -6.97 1.99
CA SER A 131 15.27 -6.26 3.26
C SER A 131 15.27 -4.74 3.07
N GLY A 132 14.95 -4.00 4.15
CA GLY A 132 14.80 -2.55 4.13
C GLY A 132 13.62 -2.10 3.29
N VAL A 133 12.52 -2.89 3.24
CA VAL A 133 11.36 -2.57 2.42
C VAL A 133 10.47 -1.57 3.13
N ARG A 134 10.13 -0.48 2.45
CA ARG A 134 9.16 0.54 2.84
C ARG A 134 8.06 0.66 1.80
N MET A 135 6.89 1.12 2.23
CA MET A 135 5.76 1.38 1.35
C MET A 135 5.92 2.73 0.67
N ASN A 136 5.96 2.75 -0.66
CA ASN A 136 6.06 3.97 -1.44
C ASN A 136 4.67 4.58 -1.73
N LYS A 137 3.73 3.74 -2.14
CA LYS A 137 2.35 4.18 -2.45
C LYS A 137 1.34 3.15 -2.00
N MET A 138 0.14 3.63 -1.68
CA MET A 138 -1.04 2.81 -1.46
C MET A 138 -2.20 3.39 -2.28
N ALA A 139 -2.82 2.57 -3.11
CA ALA A 139 -4.03 2.93 -3.85
C ALA A 139 -5.18 2.00 -3.46
N LEU A 140 -6.33 2.58 -3.18
CA LEU A 140 -7.57 1.90 -2.82
C LEU A 140 -8.68 2.39 -3.74
N ASN A 141 -9.50 1.46 -4.25
CA ASN A 141 -10.66 1.80 -5.07
C ASN A 141 -11.91 1.14 -4.47
N PHE A 142 -12.88 1.95 -4.10
CA PHE A 142 -14.12 1.53 -3.49
C PHE A 142 -15.28 1.72 -4.48
N GLY A 143 -16.23 0.81 -4.45
CA GLY A 143 -17.37 0.75 -5.37
C GLY A 143 -17.21 -0.34 -6.43
N GLY A 144 -18.33 -0.68 -7.10
CA GLY A 144 -18.40 -1.83 -8.01
C GLY A 144 -18.69 -3.14 -7.29
N ASP A 145 -18.62 -4.25 -8.02
CA ASP A 145 -18.97 -5.61 -7.58
C ASP A 145 -17.77 -6.55 -7.47
N SER A 146 -16.54 -6.03 -7.65
CA SER A 146 -15.31 -6.80 -7.55
C SER A 146 -14.82 -6.92 -6.11
N GLU A 147 -13.92 -7.88 -5.87
CA GLU A 147 -13.19 -8.02 -4.61
C GLU A 147 -12.44 -6.73 -4.27
N LEU A 148 -12.54 -6.30 -3.02
CA LEU A 148 -11.86 -5.11 -2.55
C LEU A 148 -10.37 -5.39 -2.34
N THR A 149 -9.55 -4.72 -3.11
CA THR A 149 -8.09 -4.87 -3.10
C THR A 149 -7.39 -3.53 -2.93
N ALA A 150 -6.18 -3.58 -2.37
CA ALA A 150 -5.26 -2.46 -2.41
C ALA A 150 -4.15 -2.73 -3.44
N THR A 151 -3.63 -1.68 -4.04
CA THR A 151 -2.38 -1.72 -4.79
C THR A 151 -1.31 -1.02 -3.96
N ILE A 152 -0.26 -1.75 -3.62
CA ILE A 152 0.81 -1.27 -2.73
C ILE A 152 2.13 -1.32 -3.48
N ASP A 153 2.70 -0.15 -3.75
CA ASP A 153 4.04 -0.05 -4.31
C ASP A 153 5.06 0.00 -3.18
N VAL A 154 6.11 -0.78 -3.29
CA VAL A 154 7.16 -0.88 -2.28
C VAL A 154 8.54 -0.66 -2.88
N MET A 155 9.45 -0.13 -2.08
CA MET A 155 10.89 -0.04 -2.36
C MET A 155 11.67 -0.77 -1.28
N GLY A 156 12.68 -1.54 -1.69
CA GLY A 156 13.60 -2.25 -0.80
C GLY A 156 15.04 -1.84 -1.03
N CYS A 157 15.89 -2.13 -0.06
CA CYS A 157 17.32 -1.85 -0.18
C CYS A 157 18.07 -2.99 -0.83
N LYS A 158 17.79 -4.23 -0.45
CA LYS A 158 18.61 -5.38 -0.85
C LYS A 158 17.76 -6.60 -1.12
N GLU A 159 18.17 -7.36 -2.14
CA GLU A 159 17.68 -8.71 -2.40
C GLU A 159 18.73 -9.76 -1.99
N THR A 160 18.28 -10.86 -1.41
CA THR A 160 19.10 -12.04 -1.11
C THR A 160 18.34 -13.30 -1.50
N MET A 161 18.99 -14.19 -2.26
CA MET A 161 18.45 -15.50 -2.58
C MET A 161 18.90 -16.52 -1.53
N ALA A 162 17.96 -17.26 -0.95
CA ALA A 162 18.23 -18.25 0.10
C ALA A 162 17.64 -19.61 -0.25
N ALA A 163 18.25 -20.68 0.28
CA ALA A 163 17.73 -22.06 0.17
C ALA A 163 16.77 -22.43 1.31
N VAL A 164 16.71 -21.58 2.36
CA VAL A 164 15.85 -21.75 3.53
C VAL A 164 15.11 -20.44 3.79
N PRO A 165 13.89 -20.48 4.32
CA PRO A 165 13.17 -19.26 4.70
C PRO A 165 13.87 -18.54 5.86
N PHE A 166 13.67 -17.21 5.98
CA PHE A 166 14.19 -16.46 7.14
C PHE A 166 13.47 -16.84 8.44
N ASP A 167 12.19 -17.22 8.34
CA ASP A 167 11.40 -17.76 9.44
C ASP A 167 10.84 -19.13 9.04
N THR A 168 11.19 -20.17 9.80
CA THR A 168 10.75 -21.54 9.54
C THR A 168 9.33 -21.83 10.01
N ALA A 169 8.78 -20.99 10.90
CA ALA A 169 7.44 -21.14 11.48
C ALA A 169 6.65 -19.82 11.48
N PRO A 170 6.46 -19.18 10.32
CA PRO A 170 5.76 -17.90 10.25
C PRO A 170 4.29 -18.07 10.63
N THR A 171 3.75 -17.07 11.30
CA THR A 171 2.35 -17.01 11.70
C THR A 171 1.43 -17.04 10.49
N GLN A 172 0.43 -17.92 10.51
CA GLN A 172 -0.66 -17.95 9.55
C GLN A 172 -1.79 -17.08 10.10
N ILE A 173 -2.31 -16.16 9.30
CA ILE A 173 -3.46 -15.32 9.67
C ILE A 173 -4.73 -15.81 8.99
N ALA A 174 -5.87 -15.63 9.65
CA ALA A 174 -7.17 -15.91 9.07
C ALA A 174 -7.48 -14.89 7.98
N PHE A 175 -8.04 -15.34 6.87
CA PHE A 175 -8.46 -14.49 5.77
C PHE A 175 -9.97 -14.26 5.82
N THR A 176 -10.38 -12.99 5.95
CA THR A 176 -11.79 -12.57 5.93
C THR A 176 -11.86 -11.21 5.22
N PRO A 177 -12.26 -11.17 3.95
CA PRO A 177 -12.26 -9.92 3.18
C PRO A 177 -13.42 -9.00 3.59
N PHE A 178 -13.20 -7.68 3.52
CA PHE A 178 -14.26 -6.69 3.51
C PHE A 178 -14.91 -6.64 2.12
N GLU A 179 -16.18 -6.22 2.08
CA GLU A 179 -16.97 -6.14 0.87
C GLU A 179 -17.47 -4.71 0.63
N ASN A 180 -17.51 -4.27 -0.63
CA ASN A 180 -18.04 -2.96 -1.00
C ASN A 180 -19.54 -2.79 -0.70
N LEU A 181 -20.29 -3.90 -0.65
CA LEU A 181 -21.74 -3.90 -0.44
C LEU A 181 -22.16 -3.37 0.95
N GLU A 182 -21.30 -3.51 1.94
CA GLU A 182 -21.55 -3.04 3.31
C GLU A 182 -20.82 -1.72 3.60
N ALA A 183 -20.47 -0.97 2.54
CA ALA A 183 -19.80 0.31 2.67
C ALA A 183 -20.81 1.44 2.88
N THR A 184 -20.45 2.39 3.76
CA THR A 184 -21.16 3.67 3.91
C THR A 184 -20.18 4.82 3.77
N ILE A 185 -20.62 5.91 3.14
CA ILE A 185 -19.80 7.10 2.93
C ILE A 185 -20.51 8.31 3.53
N LYS A 186 -19.76 9.12 4.29
CA LYS A 186 -20.15 10.47 4.71
C LYS A 186 -19.28 11.50 3.99
N GLU A 187 -19.93 12.55 3.53
CA GLU A 187 -19.30 13.73 2.95
C GLU A 187 -19.73 14.98 3.75
N GLY A 188 -18.76 15.76 4.24
CA GLY A 188 -19.04 16.88 5.13
C GLY A 188 -19.80 16.47 6.41
N GLY A 189 -19.54 15.25 6.92
CA GLY A 189 -20.22 14.69 8.10
C GLY A 189 -21.61 14.12 7.86
N VAL A 190 -22.15 14.21 6.62
CA VAL A 190 -23.48 13.73 6.26
C VAL A 190 -23.39 12.46 5.42
N THR A 191 -24.17 11.43 5.75
CA THR A 191 -24.24 10.21 4.95
C THR A 191 -24.82 10.50 3.56
N VAL A 192 -24.12 10.05 2.52
CA VAL A 192 -24.47 10.29 1.12
C VAL A 192 -24.69 8.94 0.43
N ALA A 193 -25.86 8.80 -0.21
CA ALA A 193 -26.27 7.54 -0.88
C ALA A 193 -26.07 7.55 -2.40
N ASN A 194 -25.59 8.65 -2.98
CA ASN A 194 -25.45 8.83 -4.42
C ASN A 194 -24.01 8.66 -4.93
N ILE A 195 -23.10 8.17 -4.10
CA ILE A 195 -21.70 7.91 -4.46
C ILE A 195 -21.61 6.60 -5.23
N LEU A 196 -20.97 6.64 -6.39
CA LEU A 196 -20.75 5.47 -7.25
C LEU A 196 -19.40 4.81 -6.96
N SER A 197 -18.37 5.62 -6.74
CA SER A 197 -17.04 5.11 -6.41
C SER A 197 -16.20 6.18 -5.71
N LEU A 198 -15.21 5.73 -4.97
CA LEU A 198 -14.18 6.52 -4.34
C LEU A 198 -12.83 5.90 -4.64
N SER A 199 -11.91 6.65 -5.25
CA SER A 199 -10.49 6.28 -5.30
C SER A 199 -9.71 7.07 -4.27
N LEU A 200 -8.76 6.43 -3.61
CA LEU A 200 -7.85 7.03 -2.64
C LEU A 200 -6.42 6.62 -2.97
N ASN A 201 -5.54 7.60 -3.13
CA ASN A 201 -4.12 7.40 -3.40
C ASN A 201 -3.31 8.10 -2.30
N ILE A 202 -2.42 7.36 -1.68
CA ILE A 202 -1.49 7.84 -0.66
C ILE A 202 -0.09 7.63 -1.19
N ASP A 203 0.69 8.69 -1.35
CA ASP A 203 2.08 8.69 -1.79
C ASP A 203 2.95 9.11 -0.61
N PHE A 204 3.84 8.22 -0.16
CA PHE A 204 4.69 8.45 0.99
C PHE A 204 5.96 9.25 0.67
N GLY A 205 6.15 9.64 -0.58
CA GLY A 205 7.24 10.51 -1.03
C GLY A 205 8.63 9.94 -0.75
N LEU A 206 8.82 8.63 -0.93
CA LEU A 206 10.10 7.98 -0.65
C LEU A 206 11.18 8.43 -1.64
N ASP A 207 12.38 8.73 -1.10
CA ASP A 207 13.59 8.90 -1.91
C ASP A 207 14.33 7.57 -2.04
N GLY A 208 14.37 7.03 -3.25
CA GLY A 208 15.03 5.77 -3.59
C GLY A 208 16.46 5.92 -4.12
N ASP A 209 17.04 7.13 -4.20
CA ASP A 209 18.33 7.38 -4.84
C ASP A 209 19.53 7.34 -3.87
N SER A 210 19.38 6.73 -2.71
CA SER A 210 20.39 6.64 -1.64
C SER A 210 21.44 5.53 -1.89
N TYR A 211 22.14 5.58 -3.02
CA TYR A 211 23.24 4.65 -3.34
C TYR A 211 24.59 5.20 -2.89
N ALA A 212 25.26 4.51 -1.96
CA ALA A 212 26.60 4.90 -1.49
C ALA A 212 27.71 4.11 -2.18
N ILE A 213 28.87 4.76 -2.33
CA ILE A 213 30.09 4.11 -2.83
C ILE A 213 30.48 2.98 -1.86
N GLY A 214 30.78 1.80 -2.41
CA GLY A 214 31.19 0.62 -1.62
C GLY A 214 30.03 -0.30 -1.21
N ASN A 215 28.77 0.08 -1.40
CA ASN A 215 27.60 -0.74 -1.06
C ASN A 215 27.16 -1.71 -2.20
N LYS A 216 28.08 -2.06 -3.10
CA LYS A 216 27.86 -3.05 -4.18
C LYS A 216 26.64 -2.78 -5.07
N GLY A 217 26.23 -1.51 -5.19
CA GLY A 217 25.08 -1.09 -5.97
C GLY A 217 23.72 -1.22 -5.25
N PHE A 218 23.68 -1.59 -3.98
CA PHE A 218 22.45 -1.60 -3.20
C PHE A 218 22.18 -0.22 -2.57
N ARG A 219 20.92 0.10 -2.32
CA ARG A 219 20.54 1.27 -1.50
C ARG A 219 21.05 1.10 -0.07
N THR A 220 21.47 2.19 0.55
CA THR A 220 21.88 2.20 1.97
C THR A 220 20.71 2.46 2.90
N TYR A 221 19.77 3.28 2.45
CA TYR A 221 18.59 3.70 3.19
C TYR A 221 17.50 4.13 2.21
N ILE A 222 16.29 4.37 2.68
CA ILE A 222 15.20 4.95 1.91
C ILE A 222 14.59 6.05 2.79
N ASP A 223 14.84 7.30 2.42
CA ASP A 223 14.31 8.45 3.15
C ASP A 223 12.82 8.65 2.86
N THR A 224 12.09 9.17 3.85
CA THR A 224 10.67 9.47 3.74
C THR A 224 10.46 10.96 3.49
N GLY A 225 9.52 11.31 2.62
CA GLY A 225 9.16 12.69 2.31
C GLY A 225 7.82 13.10 2.91
N ILE A 226 7.24 14.16 2.35
CA ILE A 226 5.89 14.60 2.70
C ILE A 226 4.88 13.65 2.08
N VAL A 227 3.91 13.21 2.88
CA VAL A 227 2.84 12.31 2.42
C VAL A 227 1.82 13.10 1.62
N GLY A 228 1.60 12.69 0.38
CA GLY A 228 0.54 13.21 -0.48
C GLY A 228 -0.70 12.33 -0.40
N VAL A 229 -1.86 12.91 -0.11
CA VAL A 229 -3.14 12.21 -0.06
C VAL A 229 -4.08 12.82 -1.08
N SER A 230 -4.54 12.04 -2.05
CA SER A 230 -5.42 12.49 -3.13
C SER A 230 -6.40 11.39 -3.53
N GLY A 231 -7.43 11.79 -4.25
CA GLY A 231 -8.42 10.82 -4.74
C GLY A 231 -9.45 11.45 -5.65
N THR A 232 -10.45 10.66 -6.01
CA THR A 232 -11.59 11.11 -6.80
C THR A 232 -12.87 10.50 -6.25
N LEU A 233 -13.84 11.33 -5.95
CA LEU A 233 -15.19 10.96 -5.59
C LEU A 233 -16.07 11.02 -6.85
N LYS A 234 -16.71 9.93 -7.22
CA LYS A 234 -17.66 9.87 -8.32
C LYS A 234 -19.07 9.70 -7.78
N ALA A 235 -19.99 10.57 -8.19
CA ALA A 235 -21.37 10.60 -7.72
C ALA A 235 -22.36 10.84 -8.87
N PHE A 236 -23.63 10.51 -8.64
CA PHE A 236 -24.70 11.02 -9.51
C PHE A 236 -24.82 12.54 -9.35
N PHE A 237 -24.89 13.25 -10.46
CA PHE A 237 -25.09 14.71 -10.44
C PHE A 237 -26.56 15.03 -10.16
N GLN A 238 -26.88 15.31 -8.90
CA GLN A 238 -28.24 15.60 -8.44
C GLN A 238 -28.46 17.06 -8.10
N ASN A 239 -27.40 17.78 -7.69
CA ASN A 239 -27.41 19.18 -7.30
C ASN A 239 -26.03 19.81 -7.48
N MET A 240 -25.89 21.08 -7.11
CA MET A 240 -24.65 21.85 -7.27
C MET A 240 -23.75 21.83 -6.01
N ASP A 241 -24.09 21.10 -4.95
CA ASP A 241 -23.44 21.24 -3.64
C ASP A 241 -21.94 20.90 -3.70
N LEU A 242 -21.59 19.73 -4.25
CA LEU A 242 -20.19 19.34 -4.42
C LEU A 242 -19.42 20.30 -5.34
N LEU A 243 -20.03 20.69 -6.46
CA LEU A 243 -19.40 21.62 -7.39
C LEU A 243 -19.22 23.00 -6.75
N ASN A 244 -20.17 23.50 -5.97
CA ASN A 244 -20.05 24.77 -5.27
C ASN A 244 -18.93 24.75 -4.22
N LYS A 245 -18.73 23.62 -3.52
CA LYS A 245 -17.58 23.45 -2.62
C LYS A 245 -16.27 23.62 -3.37
N ALA A 246 -16.12 22.98 -4.54
CA ALA A 246 -14.93 23.10 -5.37
C ALA A 246 -14.73 24.52 -5.95
N VAL A 247 -15.82 25.17 -6.41
CA VAL A 247 -15.77 26.55 -6.95
C VAL A 247 -15.33 27.55 -5.90
N ASN A 248 -15.83 27.39 -4.67
CA ASN A 248 -15.58 28.30 -3.55
C ASN A 248 -14.32 27.93 -2.74
N GLY A 249 -13.65 26.82 -3.05
CA GLY A 249 -12.54 26.30 -2.25
C GLY A 249 -12.96 25.95 -0.83
N THR A 250 -14.22 25.52 -0.64
CA THR A 250 -14.74 25.19 0.68
C THR A 250 -14.18 23.85 1.14
N GLU A 251 -13.62 23.85 2.35
CA GLU A 251 -13.16 22.63 3.02
C GLU A 251 -14.31 21.65 3.23
N SER A 252 -13.99 20.36 3.13
CA SER A 252 -14.89 19.27 3.42
C SER A 252 -14.16 18.10 4.05
N SER A 253 -14.90 17.04 4.38
CA SER A 253 -14.35 15.80 4.92
C SER A 253 -14.98 14.58 4.23
N LEU A 254 -14.26 13.46 4.24
CA LEU A 254 -14.77 12.17 3.79
C LEU A 254 -14.54 11.11 4.88
N GLU A 255 -15.56 10.29 5.13
CA GLU A 255 -15.47 9.12 5.98
C GLU A 255 -16.09 7.93 5.23
N LEU A 256 -15.27 6.90 4.99
CA LEU A 256 -15.72 5.62 4.45
C LEU A 256 -15.68 4.59 5.56
N THR A 257 -16.77 3.89 5.77
CA THR A 257 -16.87 2.77 6.72
C THR A 257 -17.22 1.49 5.98
N LEU A 258 -16.40 0.46 6.18
CA LEU A 258 -16.64 -0.92 5.77
C LEU A 258 -16.94 -1.74 7.02
N THR A 259 -17.93 -2.62 6.96
CA THR A 259 -18.29 -3.52 8.06
C THR A 259 -18.24 -4.98 7.64
N LYS A 260 -17.89 -5.89 8.55
CA LYS A 260 -17.94 -7.33 8.36
C LYS A 260 -18.22 -8.03 9.70
N GLY A 261 -19.49 -8.27 9.98
CA GLY A 261 -19.92 -8.71 11.31
C GLY A 261 -19.52 -7.68 12.38
N ASP A 262 -18.75 -8.10 13.40
CA ASP A 262 -18.27 -7.21 14.47
C ASP A 262 -16.98 -6.45 14.10
N ASN A 263 -16.45 -6.66 12.89
CA ASN A 263 -15.23 -6.01 12.43
C ASN A 263 -15.56 -4.79 11.56
N SER A 264 -14.72 -3.78 11.60
CA SER A 264 -14.89 -2.58 10.77
C SER A 264 -13.55 -1.98 10.34
N LEU A 265 -13.55 -1.37 9.16
CA LEU A 265 -12.49 -0.50 8.70
C LEU A 265 -13.09 0.87 8.37
N VAL A 266 -12.68 1.90 9.09
CA VAL A 266 -13.09 3.28 8.86
C VAL A 266 -11.89 4.06 8.32
N ILE A 267 -12.07 4.70 7.18
CA ILE A 267 -11.07 5.58 6.56
C ILE A 267 -11.61 6.99 6.66
N LYS A 268 -10.84 7.88 7.28
CA LYS A 268 -11.23 9.28 7.46
C LYS A 268 -10.23 10.21 6.78
N LEU A 269 -10.75 11.17 6.08
CA LEU A 269 -10.06 12.34 5.53
C LEU A 269 -10.70 13.55 6.19
N PRO A 270 -10.14 14.04 7.31
CA PRO A 270 -10.78 15.09 8.11
C PRO A 270 -10.90 16.42 7.34
N GLU A 271 -9.86 16.74 6.57
CA GLU A 271 -9.76 18.01 5.83
C GLU A 271 -9.36 17.72 4.38
N LEU A 272 -10.18 18.18 3.44
CA LEU A 272 -9.90 18.08 2.02
C LEU A 272 -10.50 19.25 1.24
N ILE A 273 -9.93 19.49 0.08
CA ILE A 273 -10.48 20.45 -0.90
C ILE A 273 -10.67 19.74 -2.23
N TYR A 274 -11.86 19.95 -2.83
CA TYR A 274 -12.17 19.45 -4.15
C TYR A 274 -11.55 20.33 -5.24
N GLU A 275 -11.01 19.69 -6.27
CA GLU A 275 -10.65 20.39 -7.50
C GLU A 275 -11.89 20.65 -8.33
N ARG A 276 -11.95 21.84 -8.97
CA ARG A 276 -13.08 22.19 -9.82
C ARG A 276 -13.13 21.30 -11.05
N ASN A 277 -14.20 20.52 -11.17
CA ASN A 277 -14.46 19.64 -12.32
C ASN A 277 -15.97 19.65 -12.62
N SER A 278 -16.36 20.37 -13.67
CA SER A 278 -17.78 20.50 -14.05
C SER A 278 -18.24 19.22 -14.77
N PRO A 279 -19.47 18.75 -14.52
CA PRO A 279 -19.98 17.55 -15.18
C PRO A 279 -20.15 17.77 -16.69
N GLY A 280 -19.81 16.77 -17.50
CA GLY A 280 -20.08 16.72 -18.93
C GLY A 280 -21.40 15.97 -19.23
N ILE A 281 -21.85 16.05 -20.47
CA ILE A 281 -22.97 15.26 -20.98
C ILE A 281 -22.42 14.26 -21.99
N ASP A 282 -22.28 12.99 -21.59
CA ASP A 282 -21.69 11.93 -22.40
C ASP A 282 -22.74 11.11 -23.21
N GLY A 283 -23.96 11.63 -23.33
CA GLY A 283 -25.04 11.00 -24.08
C GLY A 283 -26.38 10.99 -23.32
N PRO A 284 -27.34 10.17 -23.74
CA PRO A 284 -28.72 10.22 -23.21
C PRO A 284 -28.90 9.52 -21.85
N LYS A 285 -27.84 9.12 -21.19
CA LYS A 285 -27.86 8.47 -19.85
C LYS A 285 -27.77 9.51 -18.72
N GLY A 286 -27.89 9.04 -17.47
CA GLY A 286 -27.70 9.89 -16.29
C GLY A 286 -26.35 10.58 -16.29
N VAL A 287 -26.33 11.83 -15.81
CA VAL A 287 -25.11 12.62 -15.68
C VAL A 287 -24.43 12.29 -14.35
N ASN A 288 -23.14 12.07 -14.40
CA ASN A 288 -22.29 11.87 -13.22
C ASN A 288 -21.38 13.07 -13.03
N ILE A 289 -20.94 13.28 -11.79
CA ILE A 289 -19.89 14.23 -11.44
C ILE A 289 -18.71 13.46 -10.87
N GLU A 290 -17.51 13.83 -11.31
CA GLU A 290 -16.25 13.34 -10.76
C GLU A 290 -15.55 14.49 -10.06
N MET A 291 -15.26 14.34 -8.79
CA MET A 291 -14.68 15.38 -7.94
C MET A 291 -13.30 14.91 -7.46
N PRO A 292 -12.22 15.25 -8.18
CA PRO A 292 -10.87 15.06 -7.67
C PRO A 292 -10.68 15.88 -6.39
N PHE A 293 -9.91 15.36 -5.44
CA PHE A 293 -9.63 16.06 -4.19
C PHE A 293 -8.19 15.86 -3.73
N LYS A 294 -7.74 16.77 -2.87
CA LYS A 294 -6.52 16.63 -2.08
C LYS A 294 -6.89 16.78 -0.62
N ALA A 295 -6.47 15.81 0.19
CA ALA A 295 -6.57 15.88 1.63
C ALA A 295 -5.27 16.45 2.21
N TYR A 296 -5.39 17.16 3.32
CA TYR A 296 -4.28 17.81 4.00
C TYR A 296 -4.52 17.79 5.52
N TYR A 297 -3.55 18.22 6.28
CA TYR A 297 -3.68 18.51 7.70
C TYR A 297 -3.56 20.01 7.92
N GLY A 298 -4.64 20.62 8.39
CA GLY A 298 -4.70 22.00 8.82
C GLY A 298 -4.70 22.12 10.33
N ASP A 299 -5.87 22.07 10.94
CA ASP A 299 -6.05 22.24 12.37
C ASP A 299 -7.03 21.23 13.01
N ASP A 300 -7.47 20.21 12.26
CA ASP A 300 -8.37 19.17 12.77
C ASP A 300 -7.77 18.44 13.97
N SER A 301 -8.63 18.07 14.91
CA SER A 301 -8.25 17.35 16.15
C SER A 301 -7.62 15.98 15.89
N GLU A 302 -7.86 15.36 14.74
CA GLU A 302 -7.27 14.08 14.35
C GLU A 302 -5.78 14.20 14.02
N GLN A 303 -5.29 15.39 13.68
CA GLN A 303 -3.89 15.70 13.43
C GLN A 303 -3.26 14.82 12.34
N SER A 304 -4.02 14.51 11.28
CA SER A 304 -3.55 13.68 10.16
C SER A 304 -4.40 13.93 8.92
N ALA A 305 -3.77 14.03 7.76
CA ALA A 305 -4.48 14.17 6.47
C ALA A 305 -5.33 12.93 6.13
N VAL A 306 -4.96 11.77 6.65
CA VAL A 306 -5.70 10.51 6.54
C VAL A 306 -5.49 9.68 7.78
N LEU A 307 -6.53 8.99 8.23
CA LEU A 307 -6.41 7.99 9.28
C LEU A 307 -7.26 6.76 8.96
N PHE A 308 -6.81 5.63 9.47
CA PHE A 308 -7.50 4.35 9.37
C PHE A 308 -7.81 3.85 10.77
N GLU A 309 -9.08 3.52 11.02
CA GLU A 309 -9.52 2.86 12.24
C GLU A 309 -9.93 1.43 11.89
N LEU A 310 -9.13 0.46 12.30
CA LEU A 310 -9.41 -0.96 12.08
C LEU A 310 -9.86 -1.58 13.40
N THR A 311 -11.07 -2.14 13.41
CA THR A 311 -11.59 -2.89 14.57
C THR A 311 -11.66 -4.37 14.22
N ASN A 312 -10.99 -5.20 15.01
CA ASN A 312 -10.98 -6.66 14.84
C ASN A 312 -10.58 -7.36 16.15
N THR A 313 -10.32 -8.67 16.08
CA THR A 313 -9.93 -9.50 17.23
C THR A 313 -8.42 -9.57 17.47
N GLN A 314 -7.59 -8.93 16.65
CA GLN A 314 -6.15 -8.87 16.83
C GLN A 314 -5.82 -7.93 17.99
N ALA A 315 -5.06 -8.38 18.98
CA ALA A 315 -4.75 -7.54 20.16
C ALA A 315 -3.73 -6.43 19.86
N SER A 316 -2.81 -6.68 18.91
CA SER A 316 -1.77 -5.73 18.51
C SER A 316 -1.20 -6.07 17.13
N TYR A 317 -0.62 -5.08 16.47
CA TYR A 317 0.11 -5.23 15.21
C TYR A 317 1.59 -4.96 15.36
#